data_38e9f7541d15cc524f68c24f11ce7297
#
_entry.id   38e9f7541d15cc524f68c24f11ce7297
#
_cell.length_a   1.000
_cell.length_b   1.000
_cell.length_c   1.000
_cell.angle_alpha   90.00
_cell.angle_beta   90.00
_cell.angle_gamma   90.00
#
_symmetry.space_group_name_H-M   'P 1'
#
loop_
_entity.id
_entity.type
_entity.pdbx_description
1 polymer ?
#
loop_
_entity_poly.entity_id
_entity_poly.type
_entity_poly.pdbx_seq_one_letter_code
_entity_poly.pdbx_strand_id
1 'polypeptide(L)'
;VTAISKLAHQINEDIRDKEVRLIAEDGEQLGVMSAEAAMEIAYEKDLDLVKISPGAKPPVCKIMDYGKFKFEQAKREKEAKKNQHVVEIKEIRMSPVIDTNDFNVKLRNGHKFLNEGNRLKVTVRFRGRQMAHTDIGAKILEKFAAACDESATLDKNPKLEGRNMSMFLSPRLQKVEKAEKADVQAAEKE
;
A
#
# COMPACT_ATOMS: atom_id res chain seq x y z
N VAL A 1 -4.87 -11.74 -11.28
CA VAL A 1 -4.61 -11.55 -9.84
C VAL A 1 -4.25 -12.92 -9.30
N THR A 2 -2.95 -13.21 -9.28
CA THR A 2 -2.42 -14.47 -8.75
C THR A 2 -2.60 -14.46 -7.24
N ALA A 3 -3.51 -15.29 -6.74
CA ALA A 3 -3.61 -15.56 -5.32
C ALA A 3 -2.26 -16.19 -4.88
N ILE A 4 -1.45 -15.42 -4.16
CA ILE A 4 -0.32 -15.96 -3.42
C ILE A 4 -0.96 -16.86 -2.35
N SER A 5 -1.02 -18.15 -2.64
CA SER A 5 -1.38 -19.16 -1.64
C SER A 5 -0.40 -18.96 -0.48
N LYS A 6 -0.92 -18.63 0.70
CA LYS A 6 -0.15 -18.62 1.94
C LYS A 6 0.49 -20.00 2.07
N LEU A 7 1.75 -20.14 1.66
CA LEU A 7 2.50 -21.37 1.82
C LEU A 7 2.54 -21.65 3.31
N ALA A 8 1.79 -22.65 3.73
CA ALA A 8 1.89 -23.17 5.09
C ALA A 8 3.35 -23.63 5.29
N HIS A 9 3.98 -23.17 6.36
CA HIS A 9 5.34 -23.63 6.69
C HIS A 9 5.30 -25.16 6.87
N GLN A 10 6.34 -25.83 6.39
CA GLN A 10 6.54 -27.24 6.72
C GLN A 10 7.01 -27.31 8.17
N ILE A 11 6.38 -28.17 8.94
CA ILE A 11 6.64 -28.33 10.37
C ILE A 11 6.92 -29.79 10.69
N ASN A 12 7.81 -30.04 11.64
CA ASN A 12 8.13 -31.36 12.18
C ASN A 12 8.31 -32.42 11.08
N GLU A 13 7.49 -33.45 11.03
CA GLU A 13 7.56 -34.59 10.10
C GLU A 13 7.31 -34.20 8.62
N ASP A 14 6.76 -33.03 8.34
CA ASP A 14 6.59 -32.54 6.97
C ASP A 14 7.93 -32.12 6.33
N ILE A 15 8.99 -31.94 7.15
CA ILE A 15 10.33 -31.56 6.71
C ILE A 15 11.07 -32.82 6.27
N ARG A 16 11.18 -33.04 4.95
CA ARG A 16 11.79 -34.21 4.33
C ARG A 16 13.20 -33.98 3.80
N ASP A 17 13.79 -32.85 4.13
CA ASP A 17 15.15 -32.50 3.70
C ASP A 17 16.17 -33.36 4.47
N LYS A 18 17.25 -33.76 3.79
CA LYS A 18 18.33 -34.56 4.42
C LYS A 18 19.12 -33.76 5.44
N GLU A 19 19.41 -32.48 5.12
CA GLU A 19 20.17 -31.58 5.94
C GLU A 19 19.44 -30.26 6.07
N VAL A 20 19.47 -29.69 7.27
CA VAL A 20 18.87 -28.39 7.60
C VAL A 20 19.86 -27.54 8.40
N ARG A 21 19.77 -26.24 8.23
CA ARG A 21 20.46 -25.29 9.11
C ARG A 21 19.53 -24.94 10.26
N LEU A 22 19.90 -25.33 11.46
CA LEU A 22 19.09 -25.16 12.65
C LEU A 22 19.39 -23.86 13.37
N ILE A 23 18.34 -23.14 13.75
CA ILE A 23 18.37 -21.97 14.62
C ILE A 23 17.58 -22.29 15.87
N ALA A 24 18.13 -22.05 17.04
CA ALA A 24 17.49 -22.22 18.31
C ALA A 24 16.35 -21.19 18.54
N GLU A 25 15.56 -21.35 19.61
CA GLU A 25 14.48 -20.44 19.96
C GLU A 25 14.94 -19.00 20.19
N ASP A 26 16.08 -18.81 20.87
CA ASP A 26 16.73 -17.52 21.17
C ASP A 26 17.39 -16.87 19.95
N GLY A 27 17.51 -17.58 18.81
CA GLY A 27 18.13 -17.10 17.58
C GLY A 27 19.57 -17.54 17.39
N GLU A 28 20.16 -18.32 18.31
CA GLU A 28 21.49 -18.90 18.15
C GLU A 28 21.50 -19.90 16.99
N GLN A 29 22.58 -19.89 16.17
CA GLN A 29 22.77 -20.82 15.08
C GLN A 29 23.46 -22.10 15.58
N LEU A 30 22.72 -23.19 15.62
CA LEU A 30 23.25 -24.50 16.04
C LEU A 30 24.02 -25.23 14.92
N GLY A 31 24.01 -24.67 13.70
CA GLY A 31 24.78 -25.21 12.57
C GLY A 31 23.92 -26.02 11.60
N VAL A 32 24.60 -26.87 10.80
CA VAL A 32 23.99 -27.75 9.81
C VAL A 32 23.99 -29.18 10.36
N MET A 33 22.81 -29.80 10.35
CA MET A 33 22.62 -31.18 10.84
C MET A 33 21.52 -31.88 10.06
N SER A 34 21.29 -33.18 10.32
CA SER A 34 20.19 -33.90 9.72
C SER A 34 18.84 -33.38 10.25
N ALA A 35 17.78 -33.47 9.43
CA ALA A 35 16.44 -33.07 9.87
C ALA A 35 15.96 -33.89 11.07
N GLU A 36 16.36 -35.14 11.16
CA GLU A 36 16.03 -36.04 12.29
C GLU A 36 16.66 -35.53 13.59
N ALA A 37 17.95 -35.21 13.59
CA ALA A 37 18.65 -34.68 14.77
C ALA A 37 18.08 -33.29 15.17
N ALA A 38 17.72 -32.46 14.20
CA ALA A 38 17.08 -31.17 14.48
C ALA A 38 15.69 -31.33 15.12
N MET A 39 14.97 -32.37 14.75
CA MET A 39 13.66 -32.71 15.28
C MET A 39 13.75 -33.23 16.73
N GLU A 40 14.75 -34.08 17.03
CA GLU A 40 15.02 -34.53 18.39
C GLU A 40 15.28 -33.35 19.33
N ILE A 41 16.11 -32.39 18.93
CA ILE A 41 16.41 -31.18 19.73
C ILE A 41 15.13 -30.34 19.95
N ALA A 42 14.25 -30.26 18.96
CA ALA A 42 12.98 -29.54 19.10
C ALA A 42 12.06 -30.25 20.10
N TYR A 43 11.92 -31.57 20.02
CA TYR A 43 11.12 -32.39 20.94
C TYR A 43 11.64 -32.36 22.39
N GLU A 44 12.96 -32.36 22.60
CA GLU A 44 13.53 -32.22 23.95
C GLU A 44 13.12 -30.92 24.63
N LYS A 45 12.82 -29.87 23.85
CA LYS A 45 12.38 -28.56 24.34
C LYS A 45 10.85 -28.38 24.33
N ASP A 46 10.11 -29.40 23.95
CA ASP A 46 8.65 -29.35 23.83
C ASP A 46 8.17 -28.27 22.84
N LEU A 47 8.96 -28.05 21.74
CA LEU A 47 8.75 -27.06 20.71
C LEU A 47 8.67 -27.68 19.32
N ASP A 48 8.21 -26.90 18.34
CA ASP A 48 8.11 -27.31 16.94
C ASP A 48 9.35 -26.95 16.14
N LEU A 49 9.74 -27.83 15.23
CA LEU A 49 10.72 -27.51 14.17
C LEU A 49 9.99 -26.90 12.98
N VAL A 50 10.29 -25.67 12.64
CA VAL A 50 9.59 -24.92 11.58
C VAL A 50 10.56 -24.52 10.48
N LYS A 51 10.28 -24.92 9.23
CA LYS A 51 11.06 -24.55 8.05
C LYS A 51 10.71 -23.12 7.61
N ILE A 52 11.57 -22.16 7.95
CA ILE A 52 11.35 -20.73 7.64
C ILE A 52 11.75 -20.38 6.21
N SER A 53 12.91 -20.89 5.75
CA SER A 53 13.44 -20.56 4.43
C SER A 53 13.68 -21.82 3.60
N PRO A 54 12.69 -22.22 2.78
CA PRO A 54 12.82 -23.41 1.93
C PRO A 54 13.78 -23.23 0.74
N GLY A 55 14.04 -21.97 0.34
CA GLY A 55 14.91 -21.66 -0.81
C GLY A 55 16.40 -21.63 -0.50
N ALA A 56 16.82 -21.71 0.77
CA ALA A 56 18.22 -21.76 1.15
C ALA A 56 18.81 -23.17 0.93
N LYS A 57 20.11 -23.27 0.73
CA LYS A 57 20.84 -24.53 0.62
C LYS A 57 21.96 -24.55 1.66
N PRO A 58 21.87 -25.37 2.72
CA PRO A 58 20.70 -26.14 3.17
C PRO A 58 19.55 -25.25 3.64
N PRO A 59 18.29 -25.76 3.66
CA PRO A 59 17.12 -25.01 4.11
C PRO A 59 17.26 -24.63 5.60
N VAL A 60 16.68 -23.47 5.96
CA VAL A 60 16.77 -22.96 7.33
C VAL A 60 15.51 -23.35 8.10
N CYS A 61 15.74 -24.03 9.22
CA CYS A 61 14.72 -24.38 10.19
C CYS A 61 14.97 -23.67 11.52
N LYS A 62 13.90 -23.31 12.21
CA LYS A 62 13.96 -22.70 13.55
C LYS A 62 13.06 -23.47 14.51
N ILE A 63 13.57 -23.65 15.73
CA ILE A 63 12.80 -24.21 16.85
C ILE A 63 11.95 -23.09 17.45
N MET A 64 10.64 -23.28 17.51
CA MET A 64 9.70 -22.33 18.10
C MET A 64 8.32 -22.98 18.34
N ASP A 65 7.50 -22.32 19.17
CA ASP A 65 6.07 -22.61 19.24
C ASP A 65 5.40 -22.07 17.96
N TYR A 66 5.00 -22.98 17.07
CA TYR A 66 4.37 -22.62 15.79
C TYR A 66 3.01 -21.96 15.97
N GLY A 67 2.26 -22.35 16.99
CA GLY A 67 0.97 -21.74 17.31
C GLY A 67 1.10 -20.27 17.65
N LYS A 68 2.03 -19.94 18.54
CA LYS A 68 2.36 -18.57 18.93
C LYS A 68 2.90 -17.76 17.74
N PHE A 69 3.82 -18.32 16.97
CA PHE A 69 4.36 -17.69 15.78
C PHE A 69 3.28 -17.32 14.76
N LYS A 70 2.38 -18.26 14.45
CA LYS A 70 1.25 -18.05 13.54
C LYS A 70 0.31 -16.94 14.02
N PHE A 71 0.03 -16.93 15.32
CA PHE A 71 -0.80 -15.88 15.92
C PHE A 71 -0.14 -14.51 15.83
N GLU A 72 1.15 -14.39 16.17
CA GLU A 72 1.90 -13.15 16.07
C GLU A 72 2.02 -12.64 14.62
N GLN A 73 2.27 -13.56 13.68
CA GLN A 73 2.30 -13.23 12.26
C GLN A 73 0.94 -12.69 11.78
N ALA A 74 -0.15 -13.36 12.14
CA ALA A 74 -1.49 -12.90 11.78
C ALA A 74 -1.82 -11.53 12.42
N LYS A 75 -1.37 -11.29 13.65
CA LYS A 75 -1.50 -9.99 14.32
C LYS A 75 -0.73 -8.90 13.57
N ARG A 76 0.54 -9.15 13.23
CA ARG A 76 1.38 -8.20 12.47
C ARG A 76 0.79 -7.92 11.08
N GLU A 77 0.30 -8.94 10.37
CA GLU A 77 -0.36 -8.76 9.08
C GLU A 77 -1.63 -7.90 9.21
N LYS A 78 -2.42 -8.14 10.26
CA LYS A 78 -3.63 -7.35 10.53
C LYS A 78 -3.31 -5.89 10.86
N GLU A 79 -2.28 -5.65 11.66
CA GLU A 79 -1.79 -4.30 11.99
C GLU A 79 -1.20 -3.60 10.76
N ALA A 80 -0.36 -4.28 9.99
CA ALA A 80 0.19 -3.77 8.74
C ALA A 80 -0.92 -3.41 7.74
N LYS A 81 -1.94 -4.27 7.60
CA LYS A 81 -3.09 -4.01 6.75
C LYS A 81 -3.94 -2.83 7.25
N LYS A 82 -4.07 -2.67 8.58
CA LYS A 82 -4.79 -1.54 9.18
C LYS A 82 -4.04 -0.21 8.95
N ASN A 83 -2.71 -0.25 9.03
CA ASN A 83 -1.86 0.93 8.86
C ASN A 83 -1.53 1.21 7.39
N GLN A 84 -1.92 0.32 6.45
CA GLN A 84 -1.70 0.54 5.03
C GLN A 84 -2.61 1.67 4.54
N HIS A 85 -2.01 2.78 4.13
CA HIS A 85 -2.73 3.87 3.48
C HIS A 85 -3.19 3.43 2.09
N VAL A 86 -4.49 3.28 1.90
CA VAL A 86 -5.08 2.93 0.60
C VAL A 86 -5.31 4.22 -0.19
N VAL A 87 -4.52 4.42 -1.24
CA VAL A 87 -4.70 5.55 -2.16
C VAL A 87 -5.96 5.32 -3.00
N GLU A 88 -7.00 6.13 -2.75
CA GLU A 88 -8.23 6.10 -3.51
C GLU A 88 -8.21 7.14 -4.65
N ILE A 89 -8.99 6.89 -5.71
CA ILE A 89 -9.22 7.87 -6.77
C ILE A 89 -10.51 8.62 -6.46
N LYS A 90 -10.39 9.87 -6.03
CA LYS A 90 -11.53 10.77 -5.83
C LYS A 90 -11.86 11.50 -7.13
N GLU A 91 -13.13 11.63 -7.47
CA GLU A 91 -13.57 12.32 -8.70
C GLU A 91 -14.27 13.64 -8.38
N ILE A 92 -13.82 14.70 -9.05
CA ILE A 92 -14.49 16.01 -9.07
C ILE A 92 -15.05 16.23 -10.48
N ARG A 93 -16.35 16.49 -10.55
CA ARG A 93 -17.06 16.78 -11.81
C ARG A 93 -17.41 18.25 -11.90
N MET A 94 -17.19 18.80 -13.08
CA MET A 94 -17.48 20.21 -13.40
C MET A 94 -18.26 20.30 -14.73
N SER A 95 -18.91 21.43 -14.97
CA SER A 95 -19.48 21.78 -16.28
C SER A 95 -18.59 22.78 -17.02
N PRO A 96 -18.67 22.88 -18.35
CA PRO A 96 -17.93 23.91 -19.11
C PRO A 96 -18.36 25.35 -18.78
N VAL A 97 -19.54 25.51 -18.17
CA VAL A 97 -20.12 26.80 -17.76
C VAL A 97 -20.19 26.86 -16.24
N ILE A 98 -19.04 26.56 -15.57
CA ILE A 98 -18.98 26.61 -14.13
C ILE A 98 -18.82 28.06 -13.64
N ASP A 99 -19.55 28.41 -12.58
CA ASP A 99 -19.38 29.69 -11.90
C ASP A 99 -18.08 29.73 -11.08
N THR A 100 -17.53 30.93 -10.87
CA THR A 100 -16.29 31.15 -10.14
C THR A 100 -16.38 30.63 -8.69
N ASN A 101 -17.52 30.83 -8.03
CA ASN A 101 -17.71 30.35 -6.68
C ASN A 101 -17.72 28.82 -6.60
N ASP A 102 -18.46 28.17 -7.51
CA ASP A 102 -18.49 26.68 -7.55
C ASP A 102 -17.11 26.12 -7.91
N PHE A 103 -16.38 26.75 -8.85
CA PHE A 103 -15.01 26.38 -9.16
C PHE A 103 -14.10 26.43 -7.92
N ASN A 104 -14.17 27.50 -7.12
CA ASN A 104 -13.37 27.65 -5.90
C ASN A 104 -13.75 26.61 -4.82
N VAL A 105 -15.03 26.26 -4.71
CA VAL A 105 -15.48 25.17 -3.82
C VAL A 105 -14.92 23.81 -4.27
N LYS A 106 -14.97 23.52 -5.59
CA LYS A 106 -14.40 22.30 -6.15
C LYS A 106 -12.87 22.26 -5.97
N LEU A 107 -12.20 23.38 -6.12
CA LEU A 107 -10.76 23.51 -5.92
C LEU A 107 -10.38 23.21 -4.46
N ARG A 108 -11.08 23.78 -3.48
CA ARG A 108 -10.85 23.47 -2.04
C ARG A 108 -11.04 21.99 -1.74
N ASN A 109 -12.07 21.36 -2.30
CA ASN A 109 -12.27 19.91 -2.15
C ASN A 109 -11.15 19.12 -2.82
N GLY A 110 -10.64 19.58 -3.97
CA GLY A 110 -9.47 19.00 -4.64
C GLY A 110 -8.23 19.00 -3.76
N HIS A 111 -7.90 20.15 -3.17
CA HIS A 111 -6.78 20.26 -2.24
C HIS A 111 -6.94 19.35 -1.02
N LYS A 112 -8.16 19.25 -0.47
CA LYS A 112 -8.43 18.34 0.64
C LYS A 112 -8.12 16.88 0.28
N PHE A 113 -8.62 16.39 -0.86
CA PHE A 113 -8.38 15.01 -1.31
C PHE A 113 -6.91 14.74 -1.61
N LEU A 114 -6.20 15.71 -2.20
CA LEU A 114 -4.76 15.59 -2.46
C LEU A 114 -3.94 15.57 -1.16
N ASN A 115 -4.30 16.40 -0.19
CA ASN A 115 -3.64 16.41 1.13
C ASN A 115 -3.89 15.14 1.95
N GLU A 116 -5.03 14.49 1.74
CA GLU A 116 -5.34 13.14 2.29
C GLU A 116 -4.53 12.02 1.58
N GLY A 117 -3.67 12.34 0.61
CA GLY A 117 -2.89 11.38 -0.14
C GLY A 117 -3.65 10.64 -1.24
N ASN A 118 -4.87 11.05 -1.57
CA ASN A 118 -5.68 10.45 -2.62
C ASN A 118 -5.30 10.98 -4.01
N ARG A 119 -5.48 10.15 -5.04
CA ARG A 119 -5.41 10.59 -6.43
C ARG A 119 -6.72 11.30 -6.82
N LEU A 120 -6.60 12.38 -7.59
CA LEU A 120 -7.74 13.18 -8.01
C LEU A 120 -7.97 13.04 -9.51
N LYS A 121 -9.18 12.60 -9.88
CA LYS A 121 -9.69 12.65 -11.25
C LYS A 121 -10.58 13.87 -11.39
N VAL A 122 -10.19 14.83 -12.23
CA VAL A 122 -11.01 16.01 -12.52
C VAL A 122 -11.65 15.82 -13.88
N THR A 123 -12.99 15.92 -13.94
CA THR A 123 -13.77 15.63 -15.14
C THR A 123 -14.66 16.81 -15.49
N VAL A 124 -14.55 17.30 -16.73
CA VAL A 124 -15.51 18.27 -17.31
C VAL A 124 -16.47 17.50 -18.21
N ARG A 125 -17.78 17.60 -17.92
CA ARG A 125 -18.84 16.92 -18.69
C ARG A 125 -19.53 17.90 -19.63
N PHE A 126 -19.45 17.62 -20.92
CA PHE A 126 -20.12 18.39 -21.97
C PHE A 126 -21.53 17.86 -22.24
N ARG A 127 -22.47 18.76 -22.54
CA ARG A 127 -23.84 18.43 -22.90
C ARG A 127 -24.21 19.03 -24.25
N GLY A 128 -24.81 18.21 -25.14
CA GLY A 128 -25.33 18.68 -26.41
C GLY A 128 -24.34 19.56 -27.21
N ARG A 129 -24.73 20.78 -27.51
CA ARG A 129 -23.96 21.75 -28.29
C ARG A 129 -22.60 22.14 -27.70
N GLN A 130 -22.39 21.93 -26.40
CA GLN A 130 -21.11 22.23 -25.73
C GLN A 130 -19.94 21.38 -26.25
N MET A 131 -20.22 20.26 -26.91
CA MET A 131 -19.21 19.42 -27.56
C MET A 131 -18.46 20.11 -28.69
N ALA A 132 -19.00 21.19 -29.27
CA ALA A 132 -18.33 21.98 -30.28
C ALA A 132 -17.21 22.89 -29.68
N HIS A 133 -17.20 23.06 -28.37
CA HIS A 133 -16.30 23.96 -27.62
C HIS A 133 -15.52 23.23 -26.55
N THR A 134 -14.81 22.16 -26.94
CA THR A 134 -14.00 21.35 -26.00
C THR A 134 -12.80 22.10 -25.45
N ASP A 135 -12.33 23.13 -26.16
CA ASP A 135 -11.27 24.06 -25.76
C ASP A 135 -11.57 24.77 -24.43
N ILE A 136 -12.84 25.10 -24.17
CA ILE A 136 -13.28 25.69 -22.91
C ILE A 136 -13.02 24.73 -21.75
N GLY A 137 -13.35 23.45 -21.94
CA GLY A 137 -13.11 22.43 -20.92
C GLY A 137 -11.62 22.19 -20.64
N ALA A 138 -10.79 22.22 -21.68
CA ALA A 138 -9.34 22.11 -21.53
C ALA A 138 -8.79 23.26 -20.69
N LYS A 139 -9.17 24.51 -21.00
CA LYS A 139 -8.77 25.70 -20.21
C LYS A 139 -9.19 25.63 -18.74
N ILE A 140 -10.40 25.10 -18.45
CA ILE A 140 -10.85 24.92 -17.06
C ILE A 140 -10.01 23.89 -16.32
N LEU A 141 -9.67 22.76 -16.98
CA LEU A 141 -8.83 21.73 -16.39
C LEU A 141 -7.39 22.22 -16.18
N GLU A 142 -6.82 22.96 -17.13
CA GLU A 142 -5.49 23.57 -17.01
C GLU A 142 -5.45 24.59 -15.87
N LYS A 143 -6.47 25.44 -15.76
CA LYS A 143 -6.61 26.39 -14.65
C LYS A 143 -6.69 25.67 -13.29
N PHE A 144 -7.41 24.54 -13.24
CA PHE A 144 -7.52 23.73 -12.04
C PHE A 144 -6.16 23.05 -11.70
N ALA A 145 -5.45 22.54 -12.69
CA ALA A 145 -4.12 21.95 -12.50
C ALA A 145 -3.11 22.98 -12.00
N ALA A 146 -3.07 24.17 -12.61
CA ALA A 146 -2.20 25.25 -12.19
C ALA A 146 -2.48 25.71 -10.74
N ALA A 147 -3.77 25.76 -10.35
CA ALA A 147 -4.13 26.09 -8.97
C ALA A 147 -3.76 24.99 -7.95
N CYS A 148 -3.56 23.74 -8.39
CA CYS A 148 -3.15 22.62 -7.54
C CYS A 148 -1.64 22.30 -7.62
N ASP A 149 -0.84 23.05 -8.39
CA ASP A 149 0.57 22.73 -8.67
C ASP A 149 1.45 22.60 -7.41
N GLU A 150 1.15 23.37 -6.35
CA GLU A 150 1.86 23.25 -5.08
C GLU A 150 1.63 21.92 -4.35
N SER A 151 0.46 21.30 -4.51
CA SER A 151 0.04 20.11 -3.76
C SER A 151 -0.04 18.83 -4.61
N ALA A 152 0.02 18.97 -5.93
CA ALA A 152 -0.13 17.86 -6.85
C ALA A 152 0.81 17.91 -8.05
N THR A 153 1.00 16.75 -8.65
CA THR A 153 1.67 16.58 -9.94
C THR A 153 0.66 16.06 -10.96
N LEU A 154 0.72 16.59 -12.18
CA LEU A 154 -0.13 16.15 -13.27
C LEU A 154 0.34 14.77 -13.79
N ASP A 155 -0.48 13.73 -13.59
CA ASP A 155 -0.19 12.36 -14.06
C ASP A 155 -0.57 12.17 -15.52
N LYS A 156 -1.75 12.66 -15.89
CA LYS A 156 -2.29 12.55 -17.26
C LYS A 156 -2.89 13.86 -17.70
N ASN A 157 -2.46 14.34 -18.86
CA ASN A 157 -3.01 15.52 -19.51
C ASN A 157 -4.51 15.38 -19.78
N PRO A 158 -5.23 16.51 -19.90
CA PRO A 158 -6.63 16.50 -20.26
C PRO A 158 -6.89 15.69 -21.53
N LYS A 159 -7.73 14.65 -21.45
CA LYS A 159 -8.10 13.80 -22.58
C LYS A 159 -9.61 13.76 -22.70
N LEU A 160 -10.12 13.95 -23.92
CA LEU A 160 -11.53 13.82 -24.23
C LEU A 160 -11.87 12.34 -24.46
N GLU A 161 -12.82 11.83 -23.69
CA GLU A 161 -13.36 10.49 -23.81
C GLU A 161 -14.90 10.55 -23.90
N GLY A 162 -15.43 10.43 -25.10
CA GLY A 162 -16.85 10.61 -25.36
C GLY A 162 -17.29 12.04 -25.04
N ARG A 163 -18.17 12.21 -24.05
CA ARG A 163 -18.69 13.51 -23.61
C ARG A 163 -18.00 14.06 -22.38
N ASN A 164 -16.95 13.42 -21.91
CA ASN A 164 -16.22 13.83 -20.73
C ASN A 164 -14.76 14.11 -21.10
N MET A 165 -14.23 15.21 -20.61
CA MET A 165 -12.81 15.49 -20.64
C MET A 165 -12.26 15.32 -19.24
N SER A 166 -11.27 14.47 -19.05
CA SER A 166 -10.72 14.15 -17.74
C SER A 166 -9.21 14.27 -17.70
N MET A 167 -8.69 14.70 -16.56
CA MET A 167 -7.27 14.67 -16.20
C MET A 167 -7.08 13.98 -14.85
N PHE A 168 -5.85 13.55 -14.57
CA PHE A 168 -5.48 12.93 -13.30
C PHE A 168 -4.36 13.72 -12.64
N LEU A 169 -4.55 13.96 -11.35
CA LEU A 169 -3.58 14.59 -10.47
C LEU A 169 -3.20 13.61 -9.36
N SER A 170 -1.91 13.51 -9.07
CA SER A 170 -1.37 12.73 -7.95
C SER A 170 -0.81 13.66 -6.89
N PRO A 171 -0.95 13.33 -5.59
CA PRO A 171 -0.38 14.13 -4.51
C PRO A 171 1.15 14.13 -4.59
N ARG A 172 1.79 15.26 -4.29
CA ARG A 172 3.26 15.30 -4.11
C ARG A 172 3.63 14.70 -2.77
N LEU A 173 4.24 13.51 -2.77
CA LEU A 173 4.61 12.72 -1.60
C LEU A 173 5.44 13.49 -0.55
N GLN A 174 6.17 14.52 -0.95
CA GLN A 174 7.01 15.31 -0.02
C GLN A 174 6.25 16.11 1.05
N LYS A 175 4.95 16.37 0.85
CA LYS A 175 4.13 17.09 1.84
C LYS A 175 3.42 16.16 2.83
N VAL A 176 3.10 14.94 2.40
CA VAL A 176 2.42 13.93 3.24
C VAL A 176 3.34 13.48 4.39
N GLU A 177 4.62 13.18 4.10
CA GLU A 177 5.59 12.81 5.13
C GLU A 177 5.86 13.91 6.17
N LYS A 178 5.73 15.20 5.79
CA LYS A 178 5.88 16.31 6.74
C LYS A 178 4.67 16.48 7.65
N ALA A 179 3.46 16.20 7.17
CA ALA A 179 2.25 16.26 7.97
C ALA A 179 2.21 15.12 9.00
N GLU A 180 2.53 13.88 8.58
CA GLU A 180 2.61 12.73 9.50
C GLU A 180 3.70 12.89 10.57
N LYS A 181 4.87 13.44 10.21
CA LYS A 181 5.94 13.72 11.18
C LYS A 181 5.61 14.86 12.13
N ALA A 182 4.80 15.83 11.72
CA ALA A 182 4.33 16.92 12.59
C ALA A 182 3.29 16.43 13.60
N ASP A 183 2.37 15.55 13.18
CA ASP A 183 1.35 14.97 14.04
C ASP A 183 1.95 13.99 15.06
N VAL A 184 2.96 13.19 14.67
CA VAL A 184 3.69 12.31 15.60
C VAL A 184 4.49 13.11 16.63
N GLN A 185 5.14 14.22 16.23
CA GLN A 185 5.87 15.08 17.17
C GLN A 185 4.98 15.91 18.10
N ALA A 186 3.74 16.18 17.71
CA ALA A 186 2.76 16.83 18.57
C ALA A 186 2.20 15.86 19.62
N ALA A 187 2.04 14.58 19.26
CA ALA A 187 1.56 13.53 20.18
C ALA A 187 2.62 13.06 21.21
N GLU A 188 3.91 13.28 20.95
CA GLU A 188 5.00 12.98 21.90
C GLU A 188 5.28 14.10 22.91
N LYS A 189 4.59 15.24 22.81
CA LYS A 189 4.78 16.41 23.70
C LYS A 189 3.61 16.65 24.67
N GLU A 190 2.59 15.82 24.65
CA GLU A 190 1.52 15.78 25.67
C GLU A 190 1.72 14.59 26.62
#